data_d739fe25a2de775b50a61461d4c8dd7b
#
_entry.id   d739fe25a2de775b50a61461d4c8dd7b
#
_cell.length_a   1.000
_cell.length_b   1.000
_cell.length_c   1.000
_cell.angle_alpha   90.00
_cell.angle_beta   90.00
_cell.angle_gamma   90.00
#
_symmetry.space_group_name_H-M   'P 1'
#
loop_
_entity.id
_entity.type
_entity.pdbx_description
1 polymer ?
#
loop_
_entity_poly.entity_id
_entity_poly.type
_entity_poly.pdbx_seq_one_letter_code
_entity_poly.pdbx_strand_id
1 'polypeptide(L)'
;MKIDNNRGIVYVLTNSAMPGLVKIGMTTRDSIDAMMKELYSTGVPVPFDCSYACEVKVSDCAKIEKALHTALGSNRINANREFFSIKPEQATAILELFDRKDITSEVSAEIENDLTIDDKVASEKIKYTRRPPMNYREMGIELNSLLTFVKDPTIQVIVVGDRKVSLDGEESSLTAVTKKLLGISYELQPTSYWEYEGKNLRDIYDETYTCLLYTSPSPRDRTRS
;
A
#
# COMPACT_ATOMS: atom_id res chain seq x y z
N MET A 1 -0.95 25.88 8.34
CA MET A 1 -1.87 25.85 9.50
C MET A 1 -1.09 26.08 10.78
N LYS A 2 -1.47 27.03 11.64
CA LYS A 2 -0.83 27.21 12.94
C LYS A 2 -1.52 26.30 13.96
N ILE A 3 -0.74 25.49 14.66
CA ILE A 3 -1.21 24.62 15.75
C ILE A 3 -1.31 25.45 17.02
N ASP A 4 -2.35 25.24 17.81
CA ASP A 4 -2.49 25.85 19.14
C ASP A 4 -1.31 25.40 20.00
N ASN A 5 -0.64 26.33 20.70
CA ASN A 5 0.55 26.08 21.54
C ASN A 5 0.39 24.96 22.60
N ASN A 6 -0.84 24.48 22.83
CA ASN A 6 -1.15 23.36 23.72
C ASN A 6 -1.52 22.06 23.00
N ARG A 7 -1.41 22.01 21.67
CA ARG A 7 -1.74 20.86 20.84
C ARG A 7 -0.52 20.38 20.10
N GLY A 8 -0.43 19.07 19.91
CA GLY A 8 0.53 18.42 19.06
C GLY A 8 -0.18 17.47 18.11
N ILE A 9 0.53 16.95 17.12
CA ILE A 9 -0.03 16.06 16.10
C ILE A 9 0.63 14.70 16.21
N VAL A 10 -0.18 13.64 16.18
CA VAL A 10 0.26 12.27 15.91
C VAL A 10 -0.23 11.91 14.52
N TYR A 11 0.64 11.30 13.69
CA TYR A 11 0.38 11.04 12.31
C TYR A 11 0.75 9.62 11.87
N VAL A 12 0.04 9.15 10.85
CA VAL A 12 0.23 7.86 10.18
C VAL A 12 0.41 8.16 8.70
N LEU A 13 1.62 7.93 8.19
CA LEU A 13 1.99 8.24 6.82
C LEU A 13 2.31 6.97 6.06
N THR A 14 2.02 7.00 4.76
CA THR A 14 2.41 5.98 3.79
C THR A 14 3.27 6.58 2.70
N ASN A 15 4.01 5.74 1.98
CA ASN A 15 4.82 6.19 0.86
C ASN A 15 4.72 5.19 -0.28
N SER A 16 4.41 5.68 -1.47
CA SER A 16 4.25 4.82 -2.65
C SER A 16 5.54 4.11 -3.07
N ALA A 17 6.72 4.60 -2.71
CA ALA A 17 7.99 3.92 -2.93
C ALA A 17 8.30 2.84 -1.86
N MET A 18 7.59 2.85 -0.73
CA MET A 18 7.77 1.93 0.39
C MET A 18 6.47 1.17 0.71
N PRO A 19 5.99 0.31 -0.21
CA PRO A 19 4.72 -0.39 -0.06
C PRO A 19 4.68 -1.32 1.16
N GLY A 20 3.52 -1.34 1.84
CA GLY A 20 3.33 -2.17 3.03
C GLY A 20 4.03 -1.63 4.28
N LEU A 21 4.70 -0.47 4.17
CA LEU A 21 5.27 0.21 5.32
C LEU A 21 4.46 1.44 5.69
N VAL A 22 4.26 1.61 6.97
CA VAL A 22 3.60 2.75 7.59
C VAL A 22 4.59 3.45 8.51
N LYS A 23 4.70 4.77 8.39
CA LYS A 23 5.43 5.59 9.35
C LYS A 23 4.46 6.14 10.39
N ILE A 24 4.77 5.91 11.67
CA ILE A 24 4.02 6.48 12.80
C ILE A 24 4.95 7.42 13.55
N GLY A 25 4.54 8.66 13.69
CA GLY A 25 5.32 9.66 14.39
C GLY A 25 4.46 10.77 15.00
N MET A 26 5.11 11.71 15.64
CA MET A 26 4.45 12.87 16.24
C MET A 26 5.24 14.16 16.00
N THR A 27 4.57 15.28 16.11
CA THR A 27 5.20 16.60 16.16
C THR A 27 4.49 17.51 17.14
N THR A 28 5.27 18.33 17.81
CA THR A 28 4.78 19.44 18.67
C THR A 28 5.12 20.80 18.06
N ARG A 29 5.59 20.82 16.80
CA ARG A 29 5.96 22.06 16.09
C ARG A 29 4.72 22.83 15.66
N ASP A 30 4.85 24.13 15.57
CA ASP A 30 3.77 25.06 15.23
C ASP A 30 3.31 24.98 13.76
N SER A 31 4.00 24.19 12.92
CA SER A 31 3.75 24.10 11.48
C SER A 31 3.94 22.68 10.97
N ILE A 32 2.94 22.18 10.26
CA ILE A 32 2.98 20.92 9.52
C ILE A 32 4.02 20.98 8.41
N ASP A 33 4.17 22.12 7.73
CA ASP A 33 5.13 22.32 6.65
C ASP A 33 6.56 22.04 7.08
N ALA A 34 6.95 22.49 8.29
CA ALA A 34 8.29 22.24 8.81
C ALA A 34 8.55 20.76 9.07
N MET A 35 7.51 20.02 9.51
CA MET A 35 7.55 18.57 9.69
C MET A 35 7.68 17.86 8.34
N MET A 36 6.87 18.24 7.36
CA MET A 36 6.85 17.58 6.04
C MET A 36 8.17 17.78 5.29
N LYS A 37 8.75 18.98 5.33
CA LYS A 37 10.07 19.26 4.75
C LYS A 37 11.19 18.41 5.36
N GLU A 38 11.13 18.13 6.66
CA GLU A 38 12.08 17.24 7.30
C GLU A 38 11.86 15.77 6.90
N LEU A 39 10.61 15.35 6.74
CA LEU A 39 10.27 13.99 6.30
C LEU A 39 10.61 13.76 4.82
N TYR A 40 10.38 14.77 3.97
CA TYR A 40 10.74 14.74 2.56
C TYR A 40 12.18 15.23 2.36
N SER A 41 13.12 14.46 2.90
CA SER A 41 14.56 14.67 2.72
C SER A 41 15.08 13.87 1.51
N THR A 42 16.33 14.12 1.13
CA THR A 42 17.02 13.44 0.01
C THR A 42 17.05 11.90 0.09
N GLY A 43 16.68 11.33 1.24
CA GLY A 43 16.61 9.87 1.42
C GLY A 43 15.28 9.23 1.00
N VAL A 44 14.28 10.03 0.58
CA VAL A 44 12.95 9.54 0.21
C VAL A 44 12.66 9.94 -1.23
N PRO A 45 12.42 8.97 -2.15
CA PRO A 45 12.31 9.25 -3.59
C PRO A 45 11.01 9.94 -4.00
N VAL A 46 9.95 9.86 -3.19
CA VAL A 46 8.66 10.53 -3.40
C VAL A 46 8.08 10.97 -2.06
N PRO A 47 7.22 11.99 -2.04
CA PRO A 47 6.56 12.48 -0.85
C PRO A 47 5.74 11.40 -0.13
N PHE A 48 5.49 11.63 1.16
CA PHE A 48 4.56 10.82 1.93
C PHE A 48 3.11 11.24 1.66
N ASP A 49 2.21 10.25 1.66
CA ASP A 49 0.77 10.46 1.71
C ASP A 49 0.31 10.38 3.17
N CYS A 50 -0.56 11.32 3.62
CA CYS A 50 -1.16 11.26 4.94
C CYS A 50 -2.34 10.29 4.95
N SER A 51 -2.18 9.16 5.65
CA SER A 51 -3.28 8.22 5.84
C SER A 51 -4.18 8.60 7.01
N TYR A 52 -3.60 9.18 8.06
CA TYR A 52 -4.32 9.71 9.20
C TYR A 52 -3.46 10.72 9.96
N ALA A 53 -4.08 11.77 10.47
CA ALA A 53 -3.45 12.73 11.39
C ALA A 53 -4.46 13.28 12.39
N CYS A 54 -4.07 13.39 13.64
CA CYS A 54 -4.93 13.95 14.67
C CYS A 54 -4.19 14.88 15.61
N GLU A 55 -4.88 15.96 16.02
CA GLU A 55 -4.45 16.81 17.11
C GLU A 55 -4.78 16.16 18.45
N VAL A 56 -3.82 16.14 19.35
CA VAL A 56 -3.93 15.70 20.74
C VAL A 56 -3.30 16.73 21.67
N LYS A 57 -3.46 16.60 22.98
CA LYS A 57 -2.75 17.46 23.93
C LYS A 57 -1.24 17.25 23.81
N VAL A 58 -0.45 18.30 23.81
CA VAL A 58 1.02 18.24 23.73
C VAL A 58 1.61 17.27 24.76
N SER A 59 1.09 17.29 25.99
CA SER A 59 1.53 16.41 27.09
C SER A 59 1.34 14.91 26.79
N ASP A 60 0.45 14.57 25.86
CA ASP A 60 0.07 13.20 25.57
C ASP A 60 0.67 12.68 24.25
N CYS A 61 1.12 13.57 23.36
CA CYS A 61 1.73 13.20 22.07
C CYS A 61 2.77 12.09 22.20
N ALA A 62 3.82 12.31 22.97
CA ALA A 62 4.91 11.35 23.13
C ALA A 62 4.46 10.03 23.81
N LYS A 63 3.45 10.11 24.69
CA LYS A 63 2.88 8.92 25.35
C LYS A 63 2.09 8.09 24.35
N ILE A 64 1.27 8.75 23.52
CA ILE A 64 0.44 8.10 22.48
C ILE A 64 1.34 7.45 21.42
N GLU A 65 2.33 8.18 20.91
CA GLU A 65 3.32 7.63 19.98
C GLU A 65 4.03 6.41 20.58
N LYS A 66 4.53 6.51 21.82
CA LYS A 66 5.19 5.39 22.50
C LYS A 66 4.25 4.20 22.69
N ALA A 67 2.98 4.45 23.01
CA ALA A 67 1.97 3.39 23.15
C ALA A 67 1.73 2.66 21.82
N LEU A 68 1.61 3.39 20.70
CA LEU A 68 1.51 2.84 19.36
C LEU A 68 2.75 2.02 19.00
N HIS A 69 3.95 2.57 19.23
CA HIS A 69 5.20 1.87 18.96
C HIS A 69 5.35 0.58 19.80
N THR A 70 4.81 0.58 21.02
CA THR A 70 4.80 -0.61 21.88
C THR A 70 3.78 -1.64 21.39
N ALA A 71 2.55 -1.22 21.12
CA ALA A 71 1.47 -2.09 20.68
C ALA A 71 1.77 -2.77 19.33
N LEU A 72 2.44 -2.03 18.43
CA LEU A 72 2.78 -2.49 17.08
C LEU A 72 4.26 -2.95 16.97
N GLY A 73 4.95 -3.10 18.08
CA GLY A 73 6.39 -3.35 18.13
C GLY A 73 6.84 -4.62 17.42
N SER A 74 6.01 -5.68 17.39
CA SER A 74 6.27 -6.91 16.63
C SER A 74 6.34 -6.70 15.11
N ASN A 75 5.74 -5.62 14.61
CA ASN A 75 5.70 -5.26 13.19
C ASN A 75 6.71 -4.17 12.84
N ARG A 76 7.48 -3.67 13.80
CA ARG A 76 8.49 -2.64 13.59
C ARG A 76 9.66 -3.20 12.80
N ILE A 77 10.01 -2.56 11.66
CA ILE A 77 11.07 -3.04 10.76
C ILE A 77 12.46 -2.85 11.37
N ASN A 78 12.68 -1.74 12.04
CA ASN A 78 13.97 -1.40 12.66
C ASN A 78 13.71 -0.61 13.95
N ALA A 79 14.30 -1.05 15.06
CA ALA A 79 14.12 -0.43 16.38
C ALA A 79 14.53 1.05 16.45
N ASN A 80 15.41 1.49 15.55
CA ASN A 80 15.88 2.88 15.46
C ASN A 80 15.09 3.72 14.43
N ARG A 81 14.06 3.16 13.81
CA ARG A 81 13.22 3.83 12.81
C ARG A 81 11.75 3.66 13.14
N GLU A 82 10.92 4.59 12.68
CA GLU A 82 9.48 4.66 12.98
C GLU A 82 8.62 4.04 11.88
N PHE A 83 9.13 2.97 11.26
CA PHE A 83 8.44 2.25 10.18
C PHE A 83 7.97 0.87 10.63
N PHE A 84 6.73 0.56 10.27
CA PHE A 84 6.01 -0.65 10.67
C PHE A 84 5.43 -1.36 9.46
N SER A 85 5.52 -2.68 9.42
CA SER A 85 4.86 -3.52 8.40
C SER A 85 3.44 -3.85 8.85
N ILE A 86 2.53 -2.89 8.65
CA ILE A 86 1.12 -2.94 9.05
C ILE A 86 0.25 -2.28 7.98
N LYS A 87 -1.08 -2.42 8.11
CA LYS A 87 -2.03 -1.57 7.41
C LYS A 87 -2.25 -0.27 8.19
N PRO A 88 -2.41 0.89 7.53
CA PRO A 88 -2.65 2.18 8.19
C PRO A 88 -3.82 2.13 9.17
N GLU A 89 -4.89 1.39 8.83
CA GLU A 89 -6.11 1.27 9.63
C GLU A 89 -5.85 0.67 11.02
N GLN A 90 -4.79 -0.15 11.18
CA GLN A 90 -4.43 -0.72 12.48
C GLN A 90 -3.92 0.35 13.46
N ALA A 91 -3.14 1.31 12.96
CA ALA A 91 -2.69 2.45 13.77
C ALA A 91 -3.82 3.46 14.00
N THR A 92 -4.62 3.74 12.97
CA THR A 92 -5.77 4.64 13.04
C THR A 92 -6.77 4.18 14.10
N ALA A 93 -7.14 2.90 14.10
CA ALA A 93 -8.08 2.33 15.07
C ALA A 93 -7.62 2.52 16.54
N ILE A 94 -6.30 2.46 16.78
CA ILE A 94 -5.77 2.74 18.14
C ILE A 94 -5.83 4.23 18.45
N LEU A 95 -5.50 5.11 17.48
CA LEU A 95 -5.58 6.56 17.65
C LEU A 95 -7.01 7.02 17.91
N GLU A 96 -7.98 6.36 17.34
CA GLU A 96 -9.42 6.66 17.55
C GLU A 96 -9.91 6.43 18.98
N LEU A 97 -9.18 5.73 19.81
CA LEU A 97 -9.51 5.54 21.23
C LEU A 97 -9.16 6.75 22.11
N PHE A 98 -8.36 7.70 21.61
CA PHE A 98 -7.94 8.87 22.40
C PHE A 98 -8.85 10.08 22.15
N ASP A 99 -8.85 11.03 23.12
CA ASP A 99 -9.49 12.35 22.95
C ASP A 99 -8.67 13.17 21.96
N ARG A 100 -9.18 13.33 20.77
CA ARG A 100 -8.49 13.89 19.59
C ARG A 100 -9.41 14.72 18.71
N LYS A 101 -8.80 15.52 17.84
CA LYS A 101 -9.45 16.12 16.68
C LYS A 101 -8.79 15.56 15.42
N ASP A 102 -9.57 14.95 14.55
CA ASP A 102 -9.10 14.52 13.22
C ASP A 102 -8.77 15.75 12.36
N ILE A 103 -7.57 15.78 11.81
CA ILE A 103 -7.05 16.83 10.93
C ILE A 103 -6.43 16.25 9.65
N THR A 104 -6.82 15.03 9.30
CA THR A 104 -6.27 14.33 8.15
C THR A 104 -6.43 15.12 6.85
N SER A 105 -7.61 15.73 6.66
CA SER A 105 -7.90 16.54 5.45
C SER A 105 -7.00 17.77 5.36
N GLU A 106 -6.79 18.44 6.49
CA GLU A 106 -5.95 19.63 6.55
C GLU A 106 -4.49 19.31 6.26
N VAL A 107 -3.98 18.22 6.86
CA VAL A 107 -2.60 17.76 6.61
C VAL A 107 -2.42 17.32 5.16
N SER A 108 -3.37 16.57 4.61
CA SER A 108 -3.32 16.13 3.21
C SER A 108 -3.31 17.31 2.24
N ALA A 109 -4.15 18.34 2.49
CA ALA A 109 -4.18 19.53 1.66
C ALA A 109 -2.87 20.34 1.71
N GLU A 110 -2.24 20.44 2.87
CA GLU A 110 -0.92 21.09 3.00
C GLU A 110 0.17 20.31 2.25
N ILE A 111 0.18 18.97 2.37
CA ILE A 111 1.09 18.12 1.58
C ILE A 111 0.91 18.38 0.08
N GLU A 112 -0.34 18.36 -0.42
CA GLU A 112 -0.64 18.57 -1.83
C GLU A 112 -0.20 19.95 -2.35
N ASN A 113 -0.32 20.98 -1.53
CA ASN A 113 0.07 22.33 -1.88
C ASN A 113 1.60 22.52 -1.96
N ASP A 114 2.37 21.79 -1.16
CA ASP A 114 3.83 21.84 -1.15
C ASP A 114 4.47 20.97 -2.24
N LEU A 115 3.70 20.07 -2.89
CA LEU A 115 4.21 19.19 -3.94
C LEU A 115 4.52 19.96 -5.23
N THR A 116 5.74 19.77 -5.73
CA THR A 116 6.12 20.21 -7.07
C THR A 116 5.44 19.34 -8.14
N ILE A 117 5.43 19.83 -9.39
CA ILE A 117 4.95 19.03 -10.52
C ILE A 117 5.77 17.76 -10.69
N ASP A 118 7.08 17.84 -10.46
CA ASP A 118 8.00 16.71 -10.56
C ASP A 118 7.71 15.65 -9.49
N ASP A 119 7.35 16.04 -8.26
CA ASP A 119 6.96 15.14 -7.18
C ASP A 119 5.67 14.38 -7.52
N LYS A 120 4.69 15.08 -8.09
CA LYS A 120 3.42 14.46 -8.53
C LYS A 120 3.68 13.44 -9.63
N VAL A 121 4.47 13.81 -10.64
CA VAL A 121 4.85 12.89 -11.73
C VAL A 121 5.64 11.70 -11.22
N ALA A 122 6.58 11.90 -10.28
CA ALA A 122 7.35 10.80 -9.69
C ALA A 122 6.46 9.84 -8.88
N SER A 123 5.55 10.38 -8.07
CA SER A 123 4.58 9.59 -7.28
C SER A 123 3.65 8.79 -8.19
N GLU A 124 3.11 9.41 -9.23
CA GLU A 124 2.28 8.73 -10.24
C GLU A 124 3.07 7.64 -10.96
N LYS A 125 4.29 7.91 -11.37
CA LYS A 125 5.15 6.93 -12.03
C LYS A 125 5.38 5.69 -11.15
N ILE A 126 5.61 5.86 -9.84
CA ILE A 126 5.77 4.75 -8.90
C ILE A 126 4.45 4.02 -8.69
N LYS A 127 3.33 4.74 -8.52
CA LYS A 127 1.97 4.14 -8.45
C LYS A 127 1.65 3.33 -9.71
N TYR A 128 2.05 3.83 -10.88
CA TYR A 128 1.85 3.17 -12.18
C TYR A 128 2.77 1.96 -12.40
N THR A 129 3.99 1.99 -11.88
CA THR A 129 4.94 0.86 -11.99
C THR A 129 4.52 -0.32 -11.09
N ARG A 130 3.59 -0.11 -10.16
CA ARG A 130 2.99 -1.17 -9.36
C ARG A 130 1.98 -1.93 -10.20
N ARG A 131 2.34 -3.16 -10.50
CA ARG A 131 1.41 -4.09 -11.12
C ARG A 131 0.18 -4.25 -10.21
N PRO A 132 -1.04 -4.07 -10.74
CA PRO A 132 -2.25 -4.24 -9.95
C PRO A 132 -2.34 -5.68 -9.39
N PRO A 133 -3.06 -5.90 -8.29
CA PRO A 133 -3.31 -7.25 -7.82
C PRO A 133 -4.06 -8.03 -8.90
N MET A 134 -3.65 -9.29 -9.11
CA MET A 134 -4.24 -10.19 -10.09
C MET A 134 -5.77 -10.27 -9.93
N ASN A 135 -6.48 -10.06 -11.02
CA ASN A 135 -7.93 -10.19 -11.12
C ASN A 135 -8.24 -11.10 -12.31
N TYR A 136 -8.84 -12.25 -12.06
CA TYR A 136 -9.13 -13.25 -13.11
C TYR A 136 -10.05 -12.71 -14.20
N ARG A 137 -11.08 -11.96 -13.82
CA ARG A 137 -12.02 -11.36 -14.77
C ARG A 137 -11.32 -10.36 -15.71
N GLU A 138 -10.44 -9.52 -15.17
CA GLU A 138 -9.64 -8.58 -15.98
C GLU A 138 -8.66 -9.30 -16.90
N MET A 139 -8.17 -10.46 -16.47
CA MET A 139 -7.28 -11.32 -17.23
C MET A 139 -8.02 -12.20 -18.26
N GLY A 140 -9.34 -12.03 -18.43
CA GLY A 140 -10.15 -12.81 -19.36
C GLY A 140 -10.40 -14.25 -18.90
N ILE A 141 -10.21 -14.56 -17.62
CA ILE A 141 -10.43 -15.88 -17.02
C ILE A 141 -11.80 -15.90 -16.37
N GLU A 142 -12.70 -16.71 -16.90
CA GLU A 142 -14.07 -16.78 -16.42
C GLU A 142 -14.21 -17.55 -15.10
N LEU A 143 -15.34 -17.34 -14.41
CA LEU A 143 -15.71 -18.16 -13.26
C LEU A 143 -15.86 -19.62 -13.67
N ASN A 144 -15.47 -20.52 -12.79
CA ASN A 144 -15.41 -21.97 -13.00
C ASN A 144 -14.30 -22.45 -13.97
N SER A 145 -13.44 -21.55 -14.46
CA SER A 145 -12.25 -21.95 -15.20
C SER A 145 -11.29 -22.75 -14.34
N LEU A 146 -10.57 -23.68 -14.94
CA LEU A 146 -9.55 -24.50 -14.28
C LEU A 146 -8.17 -23.88 -14.49
N LEU A 147 -7.42 -23.72 -13.41
CA LEU A 147 -6.01 -23.40 -13.45
C LEU A 147 -5.22 -24.66 -13.08
N THR A 148 -4.19 -24.98 -13.86
CA THR A 148 -3.36 -26.18 -13.67
C THR A 148 -2.03 -25.80 -13.03
N PHE A 149 -1.59 -26.57 -12.04
CA PHE A 149 -0.32 -26.33 -11.37
C PHE A 149 0.85 -26.84 -12.22
N VAL A 150 1.79 -25.96 -12.57
CA VAL A 150 2.90 -26.26 -13.50
C VAL A 150 3.80 -27.41 -13.01
N LYS A 151 4.04 -27.50 -11.70
CA LYS A 151 4.92 -28.53 -11.13
C LYS A 151 4.26 -29.91 -11.04
N ASP A 152 2.93 -29.95 -11.00
CA ASP A 152 2.15 -31.20 -10.98
C ASP A 152 0.80 -30.93 -11.69
N PRO A 153 0.68 -31.29 -12.97
CA PRO A 153 -0.53 -31.08 -13.75
C PRO A 153 -1.78 -31.83 -13.26
N THR A 154 -1.63 -32.73 -12.33
CA THR A 154 -2.78 -33.43 -11.69
C THR A 154 -3.51 -32.52 -10.69
N ILE A 155 -2.82 -31.48 -10.22
CA ILE A 155 -3.38 -30.50 -9.28
C ILE A 155 -4.01 -29.36 -10.08
N GLN A 156 -5.31 -29.18 -9.89
CA GLN A 156 -6.07 -28.11 -10.51
C GLN A 156 -6.89 -27.36 -9.47
N VAL A 157 -7.08 -26.07 -9.68
CA VAL A 157 -7.97 -25.23 -8.88
C VAL A 157 -9.04 -24.60 -9.76
N ILE A 158 -10.21 -24.37 -9.19
CA ILE A 158 -11.35 -23.73 -9.87
C ILE A 158 -11.38 -22.26 -9.50
N VAL A 159 -11.51 -21.37 -10.47
CA VAL A 159 -11.73 -19.93 -10.23
C VAL A 159 -13.16 -19.72 -9.72
N VAL A 160 -13.31 -19.24 -8.49
CA VAL A 160 -14.61 -19.03 -7.83
C VAL A 160 -14.96 -17.57 -7.58
N GLY A 161 -14.06 -16.65 -7.93
CA GLY A 161 -14.27 -15.21 -7.79
C GLY A 161 -13.13 -14.43 -8.43
N ASP A 162 -13.25 -13.11 -8.46
CA ASP A 162 -12.27 -12.21 -9.13
C ASP A 162 -10.82 -12.43 -8.68
N ARG A 163 -10.62 -12.88 -7.44
CA ARG A 163 -9.30 -13.10 -6.80
C ARG A 163 -9.24 -14.39 -5.99
N LYS A 164 -10.24 -15.26 -6.11
CA LYS A 164 -10.35 -16.47 -5.32
C LYS A 164 -10.39 -17.71 -6.19
N VAL A 165 -9.80 -18.76 -5.68
CA VAL A 165 -9.83 -20.11 -6.24
C VAL A 165 -10.30 -21.11 -5.20
N SER A 166 -10.79 -22.26 -5.64
CA SER A 166 -11.16 -23.39 -4.82
C SER A 166 -10.25 -24.58 -5.13
N LEU A 167 -9.64 -25.16 -4.10
CA LEU A 167 -8.94 -26.45 -4.14
C LEU A 167 -9.68 -27.42 -3.23
N ASP A 168 -10.13 -28.53 -3.78
CA ASP A 168 -10.88 -29.58 -3.07
C ASP A 168 -12.10 -29.05 -2.28
N GLY A 169 -12.74 -27.99 -2.78
CA GLY A 169 -13.91 -27.36 -2.15
C GLY A 169 -13.56 -26.27 -1.13
N GLU A 170 -12.28 -26.04 -0.83
CA GLU A 170 -11.83 -24.99 0.07
C GLU A 170 -11.47 -23.71 -0.71
N GLU A 171 -12.17 -22.59 -0.43
CA GLU A 171 -11.93 -21.32 -1.08
C GLU A 171 -10.74 -20.58 -0.44
N SER A 172 -9.82 -20.11 -1.28
CA SER A 172 -8.66 -19.38 -0.82
C SER A 172 -8.05 -18.48 -1.93
N SER A 173 -6.99 -17.74 -1.63
CA SER A 173 -6.22 -17.03 -2.64
C SER A 173 -5.25 -17.98 -3.35
N LEU A 174 -4.94 -17.71 -4.62
CA LEU A 174 -3.95 -18.50 -5.36
C LEU A 174 -2.59 -18.54 -4.65
N THR A 175 -2.19 -17.43 -4.02
CA THR A 175 -0.97 -17.36 -3.21
C THR A 175 -0.99 -18.35 -2.05
N ALA A 176 -2.10 -18.44 -1.32
CA ALA A 176 -2.23 -19.34 -0.17
C ALA A 176 -2.18 -20.82 -0.63
N VAL A 177 -2.89 -21.16 -1.71
CA VAL A 177 -2.83 -22.51 -2.31
C VAL A 177 -1.41 -22.84 -2.74
N THR A 178 -0.74 -21.93 -3.46
CA THR A 178 0.63 -22.15 -3.94
C THR A 178 1.61 -22.35 -2.77
N LYS A 179 1.51 -21.55 -1.71
CA LYS A 179 2.30 -21.71 -0.48
C LYS A 179 2.10 -23.08 0.16
N LYS A 180 0.83 -23.52 0.27
CA LYS A 180 0.45 -24.83 0.84
C LYS A 180 1.06 -25.98 0.02
N LEU A 181 0.95 -25.91 -1.31
CA LEU A 181 1.51 -26.93 -2.22
C LEU A 181 3.04 -26.98 -2.24
N LEU A 182 3.70 -25.84 -2.09
CA LEU A 182 5.17 -25.76 -2.07
C LEU A 182 5.78 -25.95 -0.67
N GLY A 183 4.96 -25.95 0.39
CA GLY A 183 5.44 -26.06 1.77
C GLY A 183 6.25 -24.88 2.26
N ILE A 184 5.96 -23.67 1.76
CA ILE A 184 6.72 -22.44 2.05
C ILE A 184 5.89 -21.41 2.82
N SER A 185 6.56 -20.62 3.68
CA SER A 185 5.92 -19.59 4.50
C SER A 185 6.18 -18.15 4.05
N TYR A 186 7.20 -17.93 3.21
CA TYR A 186 7.53 -16.59 2.70
C TYR A 186 6.58 -16.14 1.57
N GLU A 187 6.54 -14.83 1.30
CA GLU A 187 5.72 -14.27 0.24
C GLU A 187 6.27 -14.65 -1.15
N LEU A 188 5.37 -15.07 -2.04
CA LEU A 188 5.70 -15.41 -3.43
C LEU A 188 4.67 -14.87 -4.41
N GLN A 189 5.12 -14.70 -5.66
CA GLN A 189 4.24 -14.40 -6.78
C GLN A 189 3.69 -15.71 -7.35
N PRO A 190 2.40 -16.01 -7.23
CA PRO A 190 1.86 -17.32 -7.60
C PRO A 190 1.78 -17.54 -9.12
N THR A 191 1.70 -16.48 -9.93
CA THR A 191 1.40 -16.53 -11.35
C THR A 191 2.33 -17.46 -12.16
N SER A 192 3.61 -17.54 -11.80
CA SER A 192 4.59 -18.40 -12.49
C SER A 192 4.37 -19.92 -12.27
N TYR A 193 3.54 -20.28 -11.31
CA TYR A 193 3.30 -21.68 -10.93
C TYR A 193 2.00 -22.25 -11.50
N TRP A 194 1.25 -21.46 -12.25
CA TRP A 194 -0.07 -21.84 -12.74
C TRP A 194 -0.22 -21.55 -14.24
N GLU A 195 -1.00 -22.37 -14.90
CA GLU A 195 -1.37 -22.23 -16.30
C GLU A 195 -2.89 -22.22 -16.46
N TYR A 196 -3.34 -21.45 -17.45
CA TYR A 196 -4.71 -21.41 -17.94
C TYR A 196 -4.69 -21.71 -19.43
N GLU A 197 -5.40 -22.76 -19.87
CA GLU A 197 -5.46 -23.21 -21.28
C GLU A 197 -4.05 -23.38 -21.92
N GLY A 198 -3.10 -23.91 -21.14
CA GLY A 198 -1.73 -24.16 -21.62
C GLY A 198 -0.83 -22.92 -21.71
N LYS A 199 -1.31 -21.75 -21.25
CA LYS A 199 -0.54 -20.52 -21.18
C LYS A 199 -0.21 -20.18 -19.73
N ASN A 200 1.04 -19.78 -19.46
CA ASN A 200 1.45 -19.42 -18.11
C ASN A 200 0.68 -18.20 -17.63
N LEU A 201 0.16 -18.28 -16.40
CA LEU A 201 -0.65 -17.21 -15.82
C LEU A 201 0.13 -15.90 -15.67
N ARG A 202 1.46 -15.96 -15.58
CA ARG A 202 2.32 -14.79 -15.56
C ARG A 202 2.29 -14.05 -16.90
N ASP A 203 2.30 -14.78 -18.02
CA ASP A 203 2.28 -14.19 -19.36
C ASP A 203 0.92 -13.51 -19.61
N ILE A 204 -0.17 -14.17 -19.20
CA ILE A 204 -1.52 -13.59 -19.28
C ILE A 204 -1.60 -12.32 -18.43
N TYR A 205 -1.06 -12.35 -17.21
CA TYR A 205 -1.00 -11.20 -16.33
C TYR A 205 -0.20 -10.04 -16.93
N ASP A 206 0.99 -10.34 -17.46
CA ASP A 206 1.85 -9.34 -18.08
C ASP A 206 1.19 -8.71 -19.31
N GLU A 207 0.55 -9.48 -20.17
CA GLU A 207 -0.21 -8.99 -21.32
C GLU A 207 -1.38 -8.10 -20.90
N THR A 208 -2.18 -8.52 -19.92
CA THR A 208 -3.33 -7.79 -19.44
C THR A 208 -2.96 -6.42 -18.88
N TYR A 209 -1.95 -6.38 -18.01
CA TYR A 209 -1.62 -5.16 -17.29
C TYR A 209 -0.55 -4.30 -17.95
N THR A 210 0.22 -4.82 -18.90
CA THR A 210 1.12 -4.02 -19.74
C THR A 210 0.34 -3.28 -20.83
N CYS A 211 -0.71 -3.88 -21.39
CA CYS A 211 -1.55 -3.23 -22.40
C CYS A 211 -2.31 -2.02 -21.83
N LEU A 212 -2.72 -2.05 -20.55
CA LEU A 212 -3.36 -0.91 -19.88
C LEU A 212 -2.40 0.29 -19.71
N LEU A 213 -1.09 0.07 -19.68
CA LEU A 213 -0.08 1.13 -19.61
C LEU A 213 0.06 1.93 -20.92
N TYR A 214 -0.28 1.33 -22.08
CA TYR A 214 -0.18 1.97 -23.39
C TYR A 214 -1.44 2.73 -23.83
N THR A 215 -2.56 2.59 -23.16
CA THR A 215 -3.84 3.22 -23.56
C THR A 215 -4.10 4.59 -22.92
N SER A 216 -3.24 5.06 -22.04
CA SER A 216 -3.31 6.45 -21.55
C SER A 216 -2.54 7.36 -22.48
N PRO A 217 -3.19 8.28 -23.24
CA PRO A 217 -2.49 9.22 -24.09
C PRO A 217 -1.57 10.11 -23.25
N SER A 218 -0.29 10.14 -23.62
CA SER A 218 0.71 11.03 -23.01
C SER A 218 0.21 12.48 -23.05
N PRO A 219 0.40 13.26 -21.98
CA PRO A 219 0.06 14.70 -21.99
C PRO A 219 0.71 15.49 -23.12
N ARG A 220 1.72 14.94 -23.79
CA ARG A 220 2.42 15.58 -24.93
C ARG A 220 1.67 15.50 -26.25
N ASP A 221 0.66 14.65 -26.39
CA ASP A 221 -0.09 14.50 -27.65
C ASP A 221 -1.27 15.47 -27.78
N ARG A 222 -1.53 16.34 -26.78
CA ARG A 222 -2.61 17.35 -26.82
C ARG A 222 -2.22 18.69 -27.43
N THR A 223 -1.00 18.87 -27.91
CA THR A 223 -0.54 20.19 -28.46
C THR A 223 -0.14 20.11 -29.93
N ARG A 224 -0.89 19.37 -30.75
CA ARG A 224 -0.84 19.52 -32.22
C ARG A 224 -2.25 19.39 -32.79
N SER A 225 -2.94 20.53 -32.76
CA SER A 225 -4.02 20.88 -33.67
C SER A 225 -4.08 22.41 -33.79
#